data_dfc28832c3b88e12f856a2d7803addde
#
_entry.id   dfc28832c3b88e12f856a2d7803addde
#
_cell.length_a   1.000
_cell.length_b   1.000
_cell.length_c   1.000
_cell.angle_alpha   90.00
_cell.angle_beta   90.00
_cell.angle_gamma   90.00
#
_symmetry.space_group_name_H-M   'P 1'
#
loop_
_entity.id
_entity.type
_entity.pdbx_description
1 polymer ?
#
loop_
_entity_poly.entity_id
_entity_poly.type
_entity_poly.pdbx_seq_one_letter_code
_entity_poly.pdbx_strand_id
1 'polypeptide(L)'
;MCGASSGGSISYYWRMTNSELPNSAAGYFGSMAESYDSLIHRAVPRYDEMIARLLDYLPDNPWRVLELGCGTGNLSLQLVKAFPRAELTLVDASSEMIALVRSRVDGSLSGSASSVSYIQARFEDLDLPVQSFDLVVSSISLHHVADKGSLYARIRSLMSPRGRFCFADQIRGEPESNHARNWERWLDFCRERGHCTSEEIESLLQHAAAHDHYTTLTEHTALLSKTGFSEIDCVWRNWMWGIVTSTAS
;
A
#
# COMPACT_ATOMS: atom_id res chain seq x y z
N MET A 1 -29.84 -37.40 -15.91
CA MET A 1 -28.97 -37.54 -14.75
C MET A 1 -27.85 -36.53 -14.95
N CYS A 2 -28.05 -35.32 -14.42
CA CYS A 2 -27.04 -34.26 -14.47
C CYS A 2 -26.29 -34.27 -13.14
N GLY A 3 -25.01 -34.57 -13.21
CA GLY A 3 -24.12 -34.51 -12.09
C GLY A 3 -23.84 -33.07 -11.68
N ALA A 4 -24.09 -32.76 -10.43
CA ALA A 4 -23.73 -31.48 -9.79
C ALA A 4 -22.22 -31.44 -9.58
N SER A 5 -21.54 -30.47 -10.19
CA SER A 5 -20.14 -30.14 -9.88
C SER A 5 -20.08 -29.16 -8.73
N SER A 6 -19.56 -29.64 -7.67
CA SER A 6 -18.93 -29.10 -6.46
C SER A 6 -18.55 -27.61 -6.48
N GLY A 7 -19.32 -26.80 -5.76
CA GLY A 7 -18.89 -25.51 -5.21
C GLY A 7 -18.01 -25.72 -3.98
N GLY A 8 -16.72 -25.91 -4.19
CA GLY A 8 -15.77 -26.09 -3.11
C GLY A 8 -14.49 -25.35 -3.40
N SER A 9 -14.38 -24.09 -3.00
CA SER A 9 -13.04 -23.50 -3.08
C SER A 9 -12.68 -22.44 -2.04
N ILE A 10 -13.57 -21.60 -1.59
CA ILE A 10 -13.14 -20.50 -0.67
C ILE A 10 -13.02 -20.97 0.79
N SER A 11 -13.76 -22.01 1.18
CA SER A 11 -13.72 -22.56 2.54
C SER A 11 -12.45 -23.36 2.89
N TYR A 12 -11.63 -23.75 1.91
CA TYR A 12 -10.46 -24.62 2.14
C TYR A 12 -9.21 -23.84 2.61
N TYR A 13 -9.07 -22.57 2.23
CA TYR A 13 -7.88 -21.75 2.56
C TYR A 13 -7.83 -21.25 4.01
N TRP A 14 -8.93 -21.34 4.77
CA TRP A 14 -9.04 -20.83 6.14
C TRP A 14 -8.56 -21.80 7.24
N ARG A 15 -7.97 -22.93 6.91
CA ARG A 15 -7.59 -23.98 7.90
C ARG A 15 -6.10 -24.29 8.00
N MET A 16 -5.22 -23.44 7.56
CA MET A 16 -3.78 -23.68 7.76
C MET A 16 -3.30 -23.06 9.07
N THR A 17 -2.54 -23.83 9.81
CA THR A 17 -2.16 -23.60 11.22
C THR A 17 -1.14 -22.45 11.35
N ASN A 18 -1.45 -21.51 12.21
CA ASN A 18 -0.71 -20.28 12.61
C ASN A 18 0.63 -20.53 13.35
N SER A 19 1.43 -21.53 13.06
CA SER A 19 2.50 -21.87 14.00
C SER A 19 3.87 -21.22 13.74
N GLU A 20 4.08 -20.46 12.64
CA GLU A 20 5.41 -19.88 12.32
C GLU A 20 5.41 -18.50 11.67
N LEU A 21 4.26 -17.81 11.55
CA LEU A 21 4.25 -16.46 10.99
C LEU A 21 4.75 -15.42 12.02
N PRO A 22 5.53 -14.42 11.57
CA PRO A 22 5.85 -13.27 12.42
C PRO A 22 4.57 -12.66 12.99
N ASN A 23 4.59 -12.24 14.25
CA ASN A 23 3.43 -11.74 14.99
C ASN A 23 2.85 -10.42 14.43
N SER A 24 3.41 -9.87 13.35
CA SER A 24 2.95 -8.63 12.72
C SER A 24 3.36 -8.56 11.24
N ALA A 25 2.64 -7.76 10.45
CA ALA A 25 3.02 -7.45 9.07
C ALA A 25 4.44 -6.85 8.99
N ALA A 26 4.82 -5.97 9.91
CA ALA A 26 6.17 -5.39 9.96
C ALA A 26 7.27 -6.45 10.13
N GLY A 27 7.06 -7.45 10.99
CA GLY A 27 8.00 -8.55 11.16
C GLY A 27 8.12 -9.44 9.92
N TYR A 28 7.00 -9.70 9.23
CA TYR A 28 6.99 -10.45 7.99
C TYR A 28 7.82 -9.75 6.90
N PHE A 29 7.53 -8.48 6.63
CA PHE A 29 8.26 -7.73 5.62
C PHE A 29 9.71 -7.44 5.99
N GLY A 30 10.01 -7.23 7.27
CA GLY A 30 11.39 -7.09 7.74
C GLY A 30 12.24 -8.30 7.40
N SER A 31 11.72 -9.52 7.55
CA SER A 31 12.42 -10.76 7.19
C SER A 31 12.66 -10.94 5.69
N MET A 32 11.91 -10.23 4.85
CA MET A 32 11.96 -10.32 3.39
C MET A 32 12.60 -9.08 2.73
N ALA A 33 13.10 -8.10 3.49
CA ALA A 33 13.52 -6.80 2.97
C ALA A 33 14.45 -6.89 1.76
N GLU A 34 15.41 -7.83 1.76
CA GLU A 34 16.37 -8.01 0.66
C GLU A 34 15.73 -8.60 -0.62
N SER A 35 14.71 -9.45 -0.50
CA SER A 35 14.06 -10.13 -1.64
C SER A 35 12.75 -9.46 -2.07
N TYR A 36 12.25 -8.52 -1.27
CA TYR A 36 10.94 -7.90 -1.47
C TYR A 36 10.78 -7.23 -2.84
N ASP A 37 11.80 -6.51 -3.31
CA ASP A 37 11.73 -5.82 -4.61
C ASP A 37 11.56 -6.79 -5.77
N SER A 38 12.24 -7.93 -5.73
CA SER A 38 12.06 -8.97 -6.74
C SER A 38 10.66 -9.58 -6.67
N LEU A 39 10.15 -9.83 -5.46
CA LEU A 39 8.84 -10.43 -5.28
C LEU A 39 7.72 -9.48 -5.68
N ILE A 40 7.78 -8.19 -5.34
CA ILE A 40 6.67 -7.25 -5.60
C ILE A 40 6.39 -7.10 -7.09
N HIS A 41 7.42 -7.06 -7.95
CA HIS A 41 7.27 -6.99 -9.39
C HIS A 41 6.67 -8.27 -10.01
N ARG A 42 6.87 -9.40 -9.35
CA ARG A 42 6.33 -10.70 -9.75
C ARG A 42 4.95 -10.98 -9.18
N ALA A 43 4.65 -10.44 -8.00
CA ALA A 43 3.39 -10.67 -7.31
C ALA A 43 2.31 -9.61 -7.61
N VAL A 44 2.69 -8.39 -8.02
CA VAL A 44 1.75 -7.30 -8.31
C VAL A 44 1.65 -7.07 -9.81
N PRO A 45 0.51 -7.41 -10.44
CA PRO A 45 0.33 -7.21 -11.87
C PRO A 45 0.41 -5.72 -12.24
N ARG A 46 1.28 -5.37 -13.20
CA ARG A 46 1.49 -4.00 -13.69
C ARG A 46 2.02 -3.04 -12.60
N TYR A 47 2.86 -3.54 -11.69
CA TYR A 47 3.40 -2.76 -10.57
C TYR A 47 4.02 -1.43 -11.02
N ASP A 48 4.95 -1.46 -11.97
CA ASP A 48 5.63 -0.23 -12.44
C ASP A 48 4.66 0.77 -13.05
N GLU A 49 3.66 0.29 -13.79
CA GLU A 49 2.61 1.15 -14.32
C GLU A 49 1.76 1.75 -13.19
N MET A 50 1.40 0.97 -12.18
CA MET A 50 0.64 1.48 -11.03
C MET A 50 1.41 2.61 -10.32
N ILE A 51 2.70 2.44 -10.08
CA ILE A 51 3.53 3.49 -9.48
C ILE A 51 3.62 4.72 -10.39
N ALA A 52 3.83 4.54 -11.70
CA ALA A 52 3.86 5.65 -12.65
C ALA A 52 2.52 6.40 -12.68
N ARG A 53 1.39 5.68 -12.68
CA ARG A 53 0.06 6.30 -12.64
C ARG A 53 -0.21 7.00 -11.30
N LEU A 54 0.26 6.46 -10.18
CA LEU A 54 0.15 7.15 -8.90
C LEU A 54 0.84 8.52 -8.97
N LEU A 55 2.04 8.59 -9.53
CA LEU A 55 2.79 9.85 -9.68
C LEU A 55 2.07 10.87 -10.57
N ASP A 56 1.37 10.43 -11.63
CA ASP A 56 0.61 11.31 -12.53
C ASP A 56 -0.50 12.12 -11.82
N TYR A 57 -0.98 11.65 -10.68
CA TYR A 57 -2.07 12.28 -9.90
C TYR A 57 -1.59 13.01 -8.64
N LEU A 58 -0.29 13.05 -8.40
CA LEU A 58 0.27 13.85 -7.31
C LEU A 58 0.29 15.34 -7.69
N PRO A 59 0.28 16.27 -6.72
CA PRO A 59 0.40 17.70 -7.01
C PRO A 59 1.77 18.04 -7.58
N ASP A 60 1.84 19.09 -8.43
CA ASP A 60 3.07 19.44 -9.15
C ASP A 60 4.26 19.83 -8.24
N ASN A 61 4.01 20.53 -7.14
CA ASN A 61 5.08 21.08 -6.29
C ASN A 61 4.69 21.04 -4.80
N PRO A 62 4.51 19.85 -4.19
CA PRO A 62 4.27 19.77 -2.76
C PRO A 62 5.54 20.18 -2.00
N TRP A 63 5.37 20.95 -0.92
CA TRP A 63 6.49 21.33 -0.08
C TRP A 63 6.78 20.26 0.98
N ARG A 64 5.74 19.72 1.62
CA ARG A 64 5.86 18.69 2.64
C ARG A 64 5.10 17.42 2.24
N VAL A 65 5.85 16.36 2.11
CA VAL A 65 5.36 15.05 1.65
C VAL A 65 5.51 14.02 2.76
N LEU A 66 4.45 13.31 3.06
CA LEU A 66 4.44 12.16 3.97
C LEU A 66 4.18 10.88 3.16
N GLU A 67 5.11 9.95 3.18
CA GLU A 67 4.92 8.60 2.65
C GLU A 67 4.66 7.63 3.79
N LEU A 68 3.52 6.93 3.72
CA LEU A 68 3.09 5.92 4.67
C LEU A 68 3.38 4.52 4.13
N GLY A 69 4.17 3.73 4.86
CA GLY A 69 4.61 2.40 4.46
C GLY A 69 5.64 2.47 3.34
N CYS A 70 6.77 3.15 3.58
CA CYS A 70 7.78 3.37 2.55
C CYS A 70 8.51 2.09 2.12
N GLY A 71 8.46 1.02 2.93
CA GLY A 71 9.04 -0.28 2.62
C GLY A 71 10.52 -0.16 2.21
N THR A 72 10.87 -0.82 1.11
CA THR A 72 12.22 -0.78 0.53
C THR A 72 12.55 0.53 -0.18
N GLY A 73 11.58 1.47 -0.33
CA GLY A 73 11.79 2.78 -0.93
C GLY A 73 11.51 2.87 -2.44
N ASN A 74 10.78 1.94 -3.01
CA ASN A 74 10.46 1.97 -4.45
C ASN A 74 9.69 3.23 -4.85
N LEU A 75 8.65 3.62 -4.09
CA LEU A 75 7.95 4.87 -4.30
C LEU A 75 8.80 6.05 -3.81
N SER A 76 9.47 5.93 -2.66
CA SER A 76 10.32 7.00 -2.08
C SER A 76 11.35 7.54 -3.08
N LEU A 77 12.04 6.65 -3.81
CA LEU A 77 13.02 7.04 -4.84
C LEU A 77 12.38 7.84 -5.99
N GLN A 78 11.14 7.55 -6.34
CA GLN A 78 10.41 8.31 -7.35
C GLN A 78 9.98 9.67 -6.81
N LEU A 79 9.54 9.74 -5.55
CA LEU A 79 9.15 11.00 -4.89
C LEU A 79 10.34 11.97 -4.79
N VAL A 80 11.53 11.48 -4.40
CA VAL A 80 12.76 12.29 -4.35
C VAL A 80 13.11 12.87 -5.73
N LYS A 81 12.93 12.09 -6.80
CA LYS A 81 13.17 12.56 -8.17
C LYS A 81 12.11 13.56 -8.63
N ALA A 82 10.83 13.28 -8.33
CA ALA A 82 9.72 14.13 -8.74
C ALA A 82 9.71 15.47 -7.99
N PHE A 83 10.09 15.46 -6.71
CA PHE A 83 10.00 16.61 -5.81
C PHE A 83 11.37 16.99 -5.20
N PRO A 84 12.34 17.46 -6.01
CA PRO A 84 13.73 17.65 -5.56
C PRO A 84 13.91 18.78 -4.54
N ARG A 85 12.85 19.49 -4.16
CA ARG A 85 12.85 20.56 -3.16
C ARG A 85 11.96 20.29 -1.97
N ALA A 86 11.25 19.17 -1.96
CA ALA A 86 10.30 18.85 -0.90
C ALA A 86 11.01 18.38 0.38
N GLU A 87 10.36 18.60 1.51
CA GLU A 87 10.66 17.94 2.78
C GLU A 87 9.88 16.63 2.81
N LEU A 88 10.58 15.49 2.70
CA LEU A 88 9.96 14.16 2.72
C LEU A 88 10.06 13.56 4.12
N THR A 89 8.94 12.99 4.58
CA THR A 89 8.88 12.16 5.79
C THR A 89 8.48 10.76 5.38
N LEU A 90 9.37 9.79 5.56
CA LEU A 90 9.18 8.38 5.19
C LEU A 90 8.91 7.57 6.44
N VAL A 91 7.78 6.86 6.48
CA VAL A 91 7.33 6.09 7.64
C VAL A 91 7.19 4.62 7.29
N ASP A 92 7.73 3.76 8.13
CA ASP A 92 7.46 2.32 8.10
C ASP A 92 7.50 1.75 9.51
N ALA A 93 6.78 0.66 9.75
CA ALA A 93 6.78 -0.02 11.05
C ALA A 93 8.01 -0.92 11.25
N SER A 94 8.66 -1.38 10.17
CA SER A 94 9.85 -2.23 10.21
C SER A 94 11.14 -1.41 10.28
N SER A 95 11.99 -1.71 11.25
CA SER A 95 13.34 -1.14 11.38
C SER A 95 14.24 -1.51 10.20
N GLU A 96 14.07 -2.72 9.67
CA GLU A 96 14.83 -3.25 8.52
C GLU A 96 14.48 -2.47 7.25
N MET A 97 13.17 -2.21 7.02
CA MET A 97 12.70 -1.39 5.90
C MET A 97 13.21 0.06 6.02
N ILE A 98 13.16 0.65 7.21
CA ILE A 98 13.71 2.00 7.45
C ILE A 98 15.22 2.05 7.18
N ALA A 99 15.98 1.05 7.59
CA ALA A 99 17.41 1.00 7.32
C ALA A 99 17.70 0.89 5.81
N LEU A 100 16.93 0.06 5.10
CA LEU A 100 17.10 -0.16 3.67
C LEU A 100 16.71 1.09 2.85
N VAL A 101 15.53 1.68 3.10
CA VAL A 101 15.11 2.88 2.38
C VAL A 101 16.05 4.05 2.62
N ARG A 102 16.55 4.22 3.84
CA ARG A 102 17.56 5.24 4.16
C ARG A 102 18.81 5.07 3.30
N SER A 103 19.38 3.87 3.25
CA SER A 103 20.57 3.59 2.45
C SER A 103 20.37 3.91 0.96
N ARG A 104 19.21 3.55 0.40
CA ARG A 104 18.87 3.77 -1.02
C ARG A 104 18.62 5.24 -1.35
N VAL A 105 17.85 5.92 -0.51
CA VAL A 105 17.47 7.32 -0.72
C VAL A 105 18.65 8.25 -0.49
N ASP A 106 19.39 8.09 0.61
CA ASP A 106 20.57 8.93 0.89
C ASP A 106 21.63 8.78 -0.21
N GLY A 107 21.79 7.57 -0.77
CA GLY A 107 22.66 7.33 -1.93
C GLY A 107 22.19 8.03 -3.21
N SER A 108 20.90 8.33 -3.34
CA SER A 108 20.30 8.98 -4.51
C SER A 108 20.24 10.52 -4.41
N LEU A 109 20.40 11.09 -3.20
CA LEU A 109 20.25 12.52 -2.95
C LEU A 109 21.41 13.40 -3.46
N SER A 110 22.44 12.84 -4.07
CA SER A 110 23.58 13.58 -4.60
C SER A 110 23.13 14.71 -5.54
N GLY A 111 23.25 15.96 -5.08
CA GLY A 111 22.83 17.16 -5.83
C GLY A 111 21.36 17.55 -5.67
N SER A 112 20.57 16.86 -4.85
CA SER A 112 19.21 17.25 -4.49
C SER A 112 19.19 18.24 -3.33
N ALA A 113 18.21 19.15 -3.31
CA ALA A 113 17.91 20.03 -2.19
C ALA A 113 16.83 19.46 -1.27
N SER A 114 16.33 18.26 -1.54
CA SER A 114 15.34 17.58 -0.69
C SER A 114 15.95 17.27 0.67
N SER A 115 15.16 17.45 1.74
CA SER A 115 15.46 16.90 3.05
C SER A 115 14.58 15.68 3.31
N VAL A 116 15.15 14.61 3.83
CA VAL A 116 14.42 13.37 4.09
C VAL A 116 14.55 12.99 5.56
N SER A 117 13.40 12.77 6.20
CA SER A 117 13.27 12.25 7.55
C SER A 117 12.73 10.82 7.51
N TYR A 118 13.26 9.95 8.35
CA TYR A 118 12.87 8.54 8.43
C TYR A 118 12.32 8.23 9.82
N ILE A 119 11.12 7.68 9.88
CA ILE A 119 10.43 7.43 11.15
C ILE A 119 10.01 5.96 11.18
N GLN A 120 10.50 5.23 12.17
CA GLN A 120 9.99 3.90 12.49
C GLN A 120 8.78 4.05 13.40
N ALA A 121 7.57 3.83 12.86
CA ALA A 121 6.33 3.88 13.60
C ALA A 121 5.23 3.11 12.87
N ARG A 122 4.26 2.60 13.64
CA ARG A 122 2.97 2.16 13.07
C ARG A 122 2.14 3.40 12.72
N PHE A 123 1.22 3.29 11.79
CA PHE A 123 0.38 4.43 11.37
C PHE A 123 -0.50 4.95 12.51
N GLU A 124 -0.92 4.07 13.40
CA GLU A 124 -1.74 4.40 14.57
C GLU A 124 -0.96 5.19 15.63
N ASP A 125 0.38 5.00 15.68
CA ASP A 125 1.28 5.58 16.70
C ASP A 125 2.03 6.84 16.20
N LEU A 126 1.67 7.35 15.01
CA LEU A 126 2.33 8.53 14.43
C LEU A 126 2.13 9.76 15.30
N ASP A 127 3.23 10.33 15.79
CA ASP A 127 3.26 11.62 16.46
C ASP A 127 3.93 12.64 15.55
N LEU A 128 3.12 13.29 14.69
CA LEU A 128 3.55 14.27 13.70
C LEU A 128 2.70 15.54 13.83
N PRO A 129 3.27 16.72 13.49
CA PRO A 129 2.55 17.98 13.55
C PRO A 129 1.29 17.95 12.69
N VAL A 130 0.17 18.44 13.26
CA VAL A 130 -1.10 18.56 12.54
C VAL A 130 -1.01 19.63 11.44
N GLN A 131 -1.82 19.47 10.39
CA GLN A 131 -1.92 20.42 9.27
C GLN A 131 -0.56 20.80 8.64
N SER A 132 0.33 19.82 8.52
CA SER A 132 1.71 20.06 8.09
C SER A 132 2.03 19.55 6.68
N PHE A 133 1.26 18.62 6.13
CA PHE A 133 1.61 17.96 4.89
C PHE A 133 0.69 18.38 3.74
N ASP A 134 1.30 18.75 2.61
CA ASP A 134 0.59 19.11 1.39
C ASP A 134 0.22 17.86 0.58
N LEU A 135 1.01 16.81 0.74
CA LEU A 135 0.81 15.51 0.13
C LEU A 135 1.01 14.40 1.17
N VAL A 136 0.03 13.53 1.29
CA VAL A 136 0.20 12.21 1.93
C VAL A 136 0.03 11.16 0.85
N VAL A 137 0.98 10.23 0.77
CA VAL A 137 0.98 9.18 -0.26
C VAL A 137 1.31 7.83 0.36
N SER A 138 0.78 6.75 -0.22
CA SER A 138 1.06 5.38 0.20
C SER A 138 1.01 4.42 -0.99
N SER A 139 1.81 3.37 -0.94
CA SER A 139 1.76 2.29 -1.92
C SER A 139 1.80 0.93 -1.22
N ILE A 140 0.73 0.15 -1.38
CA ILE A 140 0.62 -1.25 -0.94
C ILE A 140 0.94 -1.42 0.56
N SER A 141 0.29 -0.63 1.42
CA SER A 141 0.53 -0.72 2.86
C SER A 141 -0.70 -0.46 3.73
N LEU A 142 -1.68 0.32 3.24
CA LEU A 142 -2.82 0.69 4.05
C LEU A 142 -3.76 -0.49 4.34
N HIS A 143 -3.76 -1.53 3.50
CA HIS A 143 -4.55 -2.73 3.71
C HIS A 143 -4.19 -3.48 5.01
N HIS A 144 -3.02 -3.23 5.60
CA HIS A 144 -2.65 -3.80 6.90
C HIS A 144 -3.34 -3.16 8.11
N VAL A 145 -4.01 -2.02 7.93
CA VAL A 145 -4.74 -1.35 9.01
C VAL A 145 -6.20 -1.80 9.02
N ALA A 146 -6.67 -2.35 10.14
CA ALA A 146 -8.05 -2.82 10.26
C ALA A 146 -9.05 -1.65 10.32
N ASP A 147 -8.78 -0.63 11.13
CA ASP A 147 -9.65 0.56 11.27
C ASP A 147 -9.24 1.67 10.29
N LYS A 148 -9.76 1.58 9.06
CA LYS A 148 -9.55 2.60 8.03
C LYS A 148 -10.16 3.96 8.40
N GLY A 149 -11.23 3.97 9.21
CA GLY A 149 -11.87 5.21 9.65
C GLY A 149 -10.94 6.04 10.52
N SER A 150 -10.37 5.43 11.55
CA SER A 150 -9.38 6.09 12.43
C SER A 150 -8.12 6.47 11.67
N LEU A 151 -7.63 5.61 10.75
CA LEU A 151 -6.50 5.92 9.89
C LEU A 151 -6.75 7.18 9.04
N TYR A 152 -7.89 7.27 8.35
CA TYR A 152 -8.20 8.42 7.50
C TYR A 152 -8.44 9.70 8.30
N ALA A 153 -9.06 9.61 9.48
CA ALA A 153 -9.18 10.74 10.39
C ALA A 153 -7.78 11.26 10.84
N ARG A 154 -6.86 10.35 11.14
CA ARG A 154 -5.48 10.69 11.48
C ARG A 154 -4.75 11.34 10.31
N ILE A 155 -4.78 10.73 9.12
CA ILE A 155 -4.21 11.30 7.90
C ILE A 155 -4.77 12.71 7.67
N ARG A 156 -6.10 12.88 7.74
CA ARG A 156 -6.74 14.20 7.57
C ARG A 156 -6.21 15.23 8.55
N SER A 157 -5.99 14.86 9.82
CA SER A 157 -5.46 15.78 10.83
C SER A 157 -4.03 16.25 10.55
N LEU A 158 -3.23 15.45 9.86
CA LEU A 158 -1.86 15.77 9.48
C LEU A 158 -1.78 16.67 8.24
N MET A 159 -2.83 16.72 7.44
CA MET A 159 -2.82 17.42 6.15
C MET A 159 -3.15 18.89 6.26
N SER A 160 -2.43 19.70 5.48
CA SER A 160 -2.77 21.10 5.21
C SER A 160 -4.16 21.19 4.55
N PRO A 161 -4.88 22.31 4.70
CA PRO A 161 -6.07 22.57 3.94
C PRO A 161 -5.81 22.43 2.43
N ARG A 162 -6.68 21.70 1.71
CA ARG A 162 -6.54 21.38 0.29
C ARG A 162 -5.33 20.49 -0.07
N GLY A 163 -4.66 19.89 0.92
CA GLY A 163 -3.63 18.88 0.69
C GLY A 163 -4.20 17.65 -0.04
N ARG A 164 -3.35 16.94 -0.77
CA ARG A 164 -3.74 15.73 -1.55
C ARG A 164 -3.40 14.47 -0.78
N PHE A 165 -4.35 13.54 -0.69
CA PHE A 165 -4.10 12.19 -0.23
C PHE A 165 -4.31 11.21 -1.38
N CYS A 166 -3.25 10.52 -1.76
CA CYS A 166 -3.24 9.58 -2.88
C CYS A 166 -2.66 8.24 -2.41
N PHE A 167 -3.31 7.14 -2.73
CA PHE A 167 -2.76 5.83 -2.42
C PHE A 167 -3.03 4.81 -3.52
N ALA A 168 -2.07 3.91 -3.73
CA ALA A 168 -2.19 2.73 -4.55
C ALA A 168 -2.25 1.51 -3.64
N ASP A 169 -3.34 0.73 -3.66
CA ASP A 169 -3.51 -0.38 -2.73
C ASP A 169 -4.43 -1.47 -3.26
N GLN A 170 -4.56 -2.54 -2.48
CA GLN A 170 -5.53 -3.61 -2.74
C GLN A 170 -6.94 -3.16 -2.35
N ILE A 171 -7.83 -3.17 -3.31
CA ILE A 171 -9.24 -2.80 -3.16
C ILE A 171 -10.11 -4.04 -3.35
N ARG A 172 -10.89 -4.39 -2.32
CA ARG A 172 -11.82 -5.51 -2.39
C ARG A 172 -12.79 -5.33 -3.55
N GLY A 173 -13.07 -6.42 -4.27
CA GLY A 173 -14.08 -6.43 -5.33
C GLY A 173 -15.49 -6.40 -4.76
N GLU A 174 -16.42 -5.76 -5.48
CA GLU A 174 -17.86 -5.80 -5.23
C GLU A 174 -18.60 -6.15 -6.53
N PRO A 175 -19.57 -7.06 -6.49
CA PRO A 175 -19.95 -7.96 -5.40
C PRO A 175 -18.87 -9.04 -5.11
N GLU A 176 -19.12 -9.90 -4.14
CA GLU A 176 -18.18 -10.96 -3.73
C GLU A 176 -17.72 -11.84 -4.90
N SER A 177 -18.58 -12.10 -5.87
CA SER A 177 -18.21 -12.85 -7.09
C SER A 177 -17.11 -12.16 -7.92
N ASN A 178 -17.06 -10.83 -7.91
CA ASN A 178 -15.97 -10.08 -8.55
C ASN A 178 -14.69 -10.14 -7.72
N HIS A 179 -14.81 -10.11 -6.39
CA HIS A 179 -13.65 -10.30 -5.51
C HIS A 179 -13.01 -11.66 -5.74
N ALA A 180 -13.78 -12.73 -5.69
CA ALA A 180 -13.32 -14.09 -5.95
C ALA A 180 -12.63 -14.23 -7.32
N ARG A 181 -13.24 -13.67 -8.38
CA ARG A 181 -12.66 -13.68 -9.73
C ARG A 181 -11.35 -12.90 -9.81
N ASN A 182 -11.24 -11.76 -9.14
CA ASN A 182 -10.02 -10.98 -9.12
C ASN A 182 -8.90 -11.71 -8.38
N TRP A 183 -9.26 -12.40 -7.30
CA TRP A 183 -8.33 -13.23 -6.52
C TRP A 183 -7.79 -14.40 -7.34
N GLU A 184 -8.63 -15.14 -8.03
CA GLU A 184 -8.23 -16.22 -8.93
C GLU A 184 -7.26 -15.71 -10.02
N ARG A 185 -7.62 -14.60 -10.69
CA ARG A 185 -6.75 -13.97 -11.71
C ARG A 185 -5.40 -13.55 -11.18
N TRP A 186 -5.36 -13.05 -9.95
CA TRP A 186 -4.11 -12.70 -9.29
C TRP A 186 -3.25 -13.94 -9.04
N LEU A 187 -3.81 -15.02 -8.53
CA LEU A 187 -3.10 -16.28 -8.33
C LEU A 187 -2.57 -16.86 -9.65
N ASP A 188 -3.37 -16.83 -10.70
CA ASP A 188 -2.93 -17.26 -12.03
C ASP A 188 -1.80 -16.39 -12.57
N PHE A 189 -1.89 -15.08 -12.38
CA PHE A 189 -0.80 -14.17 -12.71
C PHE A 189 0.49 -14.50 -11.96
N CYS A 190 0.43 -14.72 -10.64
CA CYS A 190 1.60 -15.09 -9.85
C CYS A 190 2.27 -16.37 -10.37
N ARG A 191 1.48 -17.37 -10.73
CA ARG A 191 1.97 -18.66 -11.26
C ARG A 191 2.56 -18.53 -12.67
N GLU A 192 1.79 -17.96 -13.59
CA GLU A 192 2.05 -18.03 -15.03
C GLU A 192 2.98 -16.94 -15.54
N ARG A 193 2.84 -15.70 -15.04
CA ARG A 193 3.57 -14.52 -15.50
C ARG A 193 4.58 -14.01 -14.49
N GLY A 194 4.21 -14.02 -13.22
CA GLY A 194 5.08 -13.64 -12.11
C GLY A 194 6.17 -14.67 -11.82
N HIS A 195 5.97 -15.92 -12.27
CA HIS A 195 6.88 -17.03 -11.98
C HIS A 195 7.20 -17.13 -10.49
N CYS A 196 6.20 -16.83 -9.65
CA CYS A 196 6.33 -17.02 -8.21
C CYS A 196 6.38 -18.52 -7.91
N THR A 197 7.24 -18.93 -6.97
CA THR A 197 7.28 -20.31 -6.52
C THR A 197 6.03 -20.66 -5.71
N SER A 198 5.77 -21.95 -5.51
CA SER A 198 4.65 -22.40 -4.67
C SER A 198 4.79 -21.90 -3.24
N GLU A 199 6.01 -21.86 -2.72
CA GLU A 199 6.33 -21.39 -1.38
C GLU A 199 6.11 -19.88 -1.25
N GLU A 200 6.47 -19.09 -2.26
CA GLU A 200 6.21 -17.65 -2.30
C GLU A 200 4.69 -17.36 -2.31
N ILE A 201 3.94 -18.08 -3.14
CA ILE A 201 2.46 -17.93 -3.20
C ILE A 201 1.84 -18.33 -1.86
N GLU A 202 2.25 -19.45 -1.27
CA GLU A 202 1.75 -19.88 0.03
C GLU A 202 2.06 -18.86 1.13
N SER A 203 3.27 -18.32 1.16
CA SER A 203 3.68 -17.26 2.10
C SER A 203 2.82 -16.00 1.94
N LEU A 204 2.55 -15.55 0.69
CA LEU A 204 1.66 -14.42 0.42
C LEU A 204 0.22 -14.68 0.89
N LEU A 205 -0.31 -15.88 0.67
CA LEU A 205 -1.66 -16.26 1.11
C LEU A 205 -1.77 -16.31 2.63
N GLN A 206 -0.77 -16.86 3.31
CA GLN A 206 -0.72 -16.92 4.78
C GLN A 206 -0.64 -15.51 5.37
N HIS A 207 0.21 -14.65 4.78
CA HIS A 207 0.32 -13.25 5.20
C HIS A 207 -1.01 -12.51 5.01
N ALA A 208 -1.63 -12.63 3.85
CA ALA A 208 -2.90 -12.00 3.54
C ALA A 208 -4.01 -12.44 4.53
N ALA A 209 -4.08 -13.73 4.85
CA ALA A 209 -5.06 -14.25 5.79
C ALA A 209 -4.85 -13.76 7.23
N ALA A 210 -3.60 -13.48 7.62
CA ALA A 210 -3.25 -13.09 8.99
C ALA A 210 -3.28 -11.57 9.22
N HIS A 211 -2.99 -10.76 8.20
CA HIS A 211 -2.67 -9.34 8.39
C HIS A 211 -3.40 -8.38 7.46
N ASP A 212 -4.08 -8.86 6.39
CA ASP A 212 -4.71 -7.96 5.43
C ASP A 212 -6.18 -7.72 5.74
N HIS A 213 -6.58 -6.46 5.64
CA HIS A 213 -7.94 -5.98 5.87
C HIS A 213 -8.42 -5.23 4.61
N TYR A 214 -8.89 -5.99 3.63
CA TYR A 214 -9.32 -5.43 2.36
C TYR A 214 -10.64 -4.67 2.49
N THR A 215 -10.67 -3.47 1.95
CA THR A 215 -11.80 -2.55 1.97
C THR A 215 -12.29 -2.34 0.54
N THR A 216 -13.60 -2.25 0.33
CA THR A 216 -14.20 -1.99 -0.99
C THR A 216 -14.02 -0.53 -1.39
N LEU A 217 -14.13 -0.21 -2.68
CA LEU A 217 -14.07 1.18 -3.13
C LEU A 217 -15.22 2.03 -2.53
N THR A 218 -16.40 1.45 -2.43
CA THR A 218 -17.57 2.09 -1.80
C THR A 218 -17.29 2.45 -0.35
N GLU A 219 -16.72 1.54 0.43
CA GLU A 219 -16.35 1.78 1.83
C GLU A 219 -15.23 2.82 1.95
N HIS A 220 -14.16 2.73 1.10
CA HIS A 220 -13.10 3.75 1.06
C HIS A 220 -13.68 5.14 0.83
N THR A 221 -14.55 5.29 -0.19
CA THR A 221 -15.20 6.58 -0.52
C THR A 221 -16.03 7.10 0.63
N ALA A 222 -16.84 6.25 1.27
CA ALA A 222 -17.68 6.63 2.40
C ALA A 222 -16.84 7.07 3.62
N LEU A 223 -15.78 6.33 3.95
CA LEU A 223 -14.92 6.63 5.08
C LEU A 223 -14.08 7.90 4.85
N LEU A 224 -13.53 8.09 3.65
CA LEU A 224 -12.82 9.30 3.27
C LEU A 224 -13.74 10.53 3.37
N SER A 225 -14.92 10.46 2.78
CA SER A 225 -15.90 11.55 2.86
C SER A 225 -16.27 11.89 4.31
N LYS A 226 -16.53 10.87 5.14
CA LYS A 226 -16.88 11.04 6.56
C LYS A 226 -15.75 11.69 7.37
N THR A 227 -14.49 11.47 6.98
CA THR A 227 -13.33 11.99 7.69
C THR A 227 -12.81 13.32 7.15
N GLY A 228 -13.55 13.99 6.24
CA GLY A 228 -13.27 15.34 5.76
C GLY A 228 -12.41 15.39 4.51
N PHE A 229 -12.54 14.38 3.63
CA PHE A 229 -12.00 14.43 2.28
C PHE A 229 -13.10 14.66 1.25
N SER A 230 -12.76 15.35 0.18
CA SER A 230 -13.58 15.62 -1.00
C SER A 230 -12.82 15.22 -2.27
N GLU A 231 -13.44 15.43 -3.43
CA GLU A 231 -12.84 15.12 -4.73
C GLU A 231 -12.25 13.69 -4.78
N ILE A 232 -13.00 12.73 -4.23
CA ILE A 232 -12.57 11.34 -4.10
C ILE A 232 -12.81 10.63 -5.43
N ASP A 233 -11.76 10.05 -6.02
CA ASP A 233 -11.84 9.30 -7.27
C ASP A 233 -10.92 8.08 -7.26
N CYS A 234 -11.34 7.03 -7.99
CA CYS A 234 -10.50 5.88 -8.31
C CYS A 234 -9.97 6.02 -9.73
N VAL A 235 -8.79 6.56 -9.87
CA VAL A 235 -8.22 7.02 -11.15
C VAL A 235 -7.54 5.93 -11.97
N TRP A 236 -7.27 4.78 -11.36
CA TRP A 236 -6.73 3.60 -12.04
C TRP A 236 -7.15 2.34 -11.29
N ARG A 237 -7.42 1.27 -12.02
CA ARG A 237 -7.73 -0.04 -11.44
C ARG A 237 -7.29 -1.19 -12.34
N ASN A 238 -6.67 -2.18 -11.72
CA ASN A 238 -6.32 -3.46 -12.34
C ASN A 238 -6.65 -4.60 -11.37
N TRP A 239 -7.78 -5.27 -11.58
CA TRP A 239 -8.35 -6.30 -10.70
C TRP A 239 -8.56 -5.79 -9.28
N MET A 240 -7.76 -6.28 -8.32
CA MET A 240 -7.80 -5.86 -6.93
C MET A 240 -6.89 -4.66 -6.62
N TRP A 241 -6.02 -4.24 -7.53
CA TRP A 241 -5.12 -3.09 -7.35
C TRP A 241 -5.80 -1.82 -7.85
N GLY A 242 -5.77 -0.78 -7.06
CA GLY A 242 -6.38 0.50 -7.45
C GLY A 242 -5.66 1.71 -6.89
N ILE A 243 -5.80 2.84 -7.57
CA ILE A 243 -5.30 4.14 -7.11
C ILE A 243 -6.49 5.00 -6.76
N VAL A 244 -6.51 5.47 -5.52
CA VAL A 244 -7.52 6.40 -5.02
C VAL A 244 -6.87 7.73 -4.70
N THR A 245 -7.50 8.81 -5.14
CA THR A 245 -7.09 10.20 -4.87
C THR A 245 -8.17 10.93 -4.11
N SER A 246 -7.79 11.88 -3.28
CA SER A 246 -8.72 12.72 -2.54
C SER A 246 -8.07 14.04 -2.12
N THR A 247 -8.87 15.03 -1.77
CA THR A 247 -8.43 16.35 -1.31
C THR A 247 -8.94 16.60 0.11
N ALA A 248 -8.06 17.08 0.99
CA ALA A 248 -8.41 17.50 2.33
C ALA A 248 -9.33 18.74 2.29
N SER A 249 -10.56 18.63 2.82
CA SER A 249 -11.57 19.71 2.85
C SER A 249 -11.34 20.64 4.03
#